data_1f7e05f11db400538f9d99bf53c5f9b4
#
_entry.id   1f7e05f11db400538f9d99bf53c5f9b4
#
_cell.length_a   1.000
_cell.length_b   1.000
_cell.length_c   1.000
_cell.angle_alpha   90.00
_cell.angle_beta   90.00
_cell.angle_gamma   90.00
#
_symmetry.space_group_name_H-M   'P 1'
#
loop_
_entity.id
_entity.type
_entity.pdbx_description
1 polymer ?
#
loop_
_entity_poly.entity_id
_entity_poly.type
_entity_poly.pdbx_seq_one_letter_code
_entity_poly.pdbx_strand_id
1 'polypeptide(L)'
;MIRALRRRALSLAAAAAVTAGLAIALPSSPASAAAPCAGAWASSAVYTNGMSASYGGHNWQAKWWTQGETPGTTGQWGVWSDQGACGGGQDPDPGNPTGFVVSEAQFNQMFPNRNPFYTYNGLVAALSAYPGFANTGDDTVKRREAAAFLANVSHETGGLVHIVEQNTANYPHYCDATQPYGCPAGQAAYYGRGPIQLSWNFNYKAAGDALGINLLANPYLVERDPAVAMKTALWYWNTQNGPGTMTAHAAMVNGAGFGETIRSINGSLECNGGNPAQVQSRISKYQSFTQLLGVTPGNNLGC
;
A
#
# COMPACT_ATOMS: atom_id res chain seq x y z
N MET A 1 -36.78 -74.57 19.43
CA MET A 1 -35.43 -75.15 19.67
C MET A 1 -34.42 -74.02 19.72
N ILE A 2 -33.55 -74.09 20.76
CA ILE A 2 -32.21 -73.49 20.88
C ILE A 2 -32.17 -72.13 21.56
N ARG A 3 -32.03 -72.15 22.80
CA ARG A 3 -31.04 -71.80 23.85
C ARG A 3 -30.42 -70.40 23.75
N ALA A 4 -30.79 -69.61 24.77
CA ALA A 4 -30.16 -68.40 25.25
C ALA A 4 -28.74 -68.67 25.82
N LEU A 5 -27.84 -67.74 25.61
CA LEU A 5 -26.61 -67.60 26.38
C LEU A 5 -26.51 -66.16 26.93
N ARG A 6 -26.69 -66.04 28.24
CA ARG A 6 -26.43 -64.86 29.03
C ARG A 6 -24.91 -64.68 29.16
N ARG A 7 -24.39 -63.51 28.87
CA ARG A 7 -23.09 -63.09 29.36
C ARG A 7 -23.24 -61.85 30.28
N ARG A 8 -22.69 -62.02 31.46
CA ARG A 8 -22.69 -61.05 32.55
C ARG A 8 -21.71 -59.92 32.20
N ALA A 9 -22.12 -58.66 32.37
CA ALA A 9 -21.24 -57.48 32.30
C ALA A 9 -20.68 -57.24 33.71
N LEU A 10 -19.35 -57.24 33.82
CA LEU A 10 -18.65 -56.72 34.99
C LEU A 10 -18.52 -55.21 34.88
N SER A 11 -19.04 -54.51 35.87
CA SER A 11 -18.88 -53.08 36.03
C SER A 11 -17.50 -52.79 36.64
N LEU A 12 -16.59 -52.13 35.93
CA LEU A 12 -15.42 -51.49 36.48
C LEU A 12 -15.75 -50.02 36.78
N ALA A 13 -15.74 -49.62 38.04
CA ALA A 13 -15.81 -48.26 38.46
C ALA A 13 -14.40 -47.62 38.34
N ALA A 14 -14.25 -46.69 37.43
CA ALA A 14 -13.03 -45.85 37.35
C ALA A 14 -13.24 -44.58 38.18
N ALA A 15 -12.46 -44.42 39.26
CA ALA A 15 -12.39 -43.22 40.07
C ALA A 15 -11.64 -42.14 39.29
N ALA A 16 -12.32 -41.05 38.93
CA ALA A 16 -11.69 -39.87 38.36
C ALA A 16 -11.13 -38.98 39.49
N ALA A 17 -9.82 -38.88 39.57
CA ALA A 17 -9.15 -37.90 40.43
C ALA A 17 -9.19 -36.52 39.77
N VAL A 18 -9.95 -35.61 40.33
CA VAL A 18 -9.97 -34.20 39.92
C VAL A 18 -8.73 -33.50 40.53
N THR A 19 -7.73 -33.26 39.70
CA THR A 19 -6.61 -32.35 40.06
C THR A 19 -7.05 -30.92 39.76
N ALA A 20 -7.35 -30.16 40.83
CA ALA A 20 -7.56 -28.71 40.75
C ALA A 20 -6.21 -28.02 40.42
N GLY A 21 -6.01 -27.67 39.16
CA GLY A 21 -4.91 -26.85 38.72
C GLY A 21 -5.13 -25.40 39.15
N LEU A 22 -4.29 -24.91 40.07
CA LEU A 22 -4.24 -23.53 40.48
C LEU A 22 -3.66 -22.70 39.34
N ALA A 23 -4.51 -22.04 38.53
CA ALA A 23 -4.07 -21.08 37.49
C ALA A 23 -3.56 -19.80 38.19
N ILE A 24 -2.25 -19.63 38.25
CA ILE A 24 -1.63 -18.38 38.68
C ILE A 24 -1.79 -17.39 37.55
N ALA A 25 -2.74 -16.46 37.64
CA ALA A 25 -2.84 -15.31 36.76
C ALA A 25 -1.66 -14.39 37.01
N LEU A 26 -0.72 -14.32 36.05
CA LEU A 26 0.32 -13.29 36.07
C LEU A 26 -0.34 -11.94 35.81
N PRO A 27 -0.01 -10.89 36.60
CA PRO A 27 -0.51 -9.55 36.34
C PRO A 27 0.03 -9.08 34.97
N SER A 28 -0.86 -8.78 34.02
CA SER A 28 -0.50 -8.08 32.79
C SER A 28 -0.03 -6.67 33.19
N SER A 29 1.24 -6.38 32.94
CA SER A 29 1.75 -5.00 33.08
C SER A 29 0.96 -4.07 32.16
N PRO A 30 0.51 -2.89 32.61
CA PRO A 30 -0.15 -1.93 31.73
C PRO A 30 0.83 -1.53 30.62
N ALA A 31 0.40 -1.62 29.36
CA ALA A 31 1.16 -1.09 28.24
C ALA A 31 1.40 0.41 28.48
N SER A 32 2.66 0.81 28.55
CA SER A 32 3.02 2.23 28.67
C SER A 32 2.61 2.93 27.37
N ALA A 33 1.86 4.04 27.49
CA ALA A 33 1.53 4.84 26.32
C ALA A 33 2.82 5.31 25.63
N ALA A 34 2.88 5.16 24.29
CA ALA A 34 4.04 5.60 23.54
C ALA A 34 4.28 7.12 23.74
N ALA A 35 5.55 7.52 23.82
CA ALA A 35 5.91 8.92 23.96
C ALA A 35 5.47 9.74 22.70
N PRO A 36 5.15 11.02 22.84
CA PRO A 36 4.87 11.87 21.67
C PRO A 36 6.04 11.85 20.69
N CYS A 37 5.75 11.88 19.39
CA CYS A 37 6.82 11.99 18.39
C CYS A 37 7.51 13.35 18.47
N ALA A 38 8.83 13.35 18.41
CA ALA A 38 9.65 14.53 18.16
C ALA A 38 9.34 15.14 16.79
N GLY A 39 9.91 16.32 16.49
CA GLY A 39 9.82 16.90 15.13
C GLY A 39 10.32 15.91 14.08
N ALA A 40 9.65 15.87 12.90
CA ALA A 40 10.03 14.96 11.82
C ALA A 40 11.49 15.19 11.37
N TRP A 41 12.22 14.12 11.14
CA TRP A 41 13.56 14.19 10.58
C TRP A 41 13.56 14.82 9.18
N ALA A 42 14.54 15.66 8.91
CA ALA A 42 14.74 16.26 7.60
C ALA A 42 16.22 16.13 7.18
N SER A 43 16.46 15.70 5.95
CA SER A 43 17.81 15.47 5.42
C SER A 43 18.69 16.73 5.35
N SER A 44 18.06 17.91 5.24
CA SER A 44 18.75 19.20 5.21
C SER A 44 19.01 19.80 6.60
N ALA A 45 18.38 19.25 7.65
CA ALA A 45 18.58 19.74 9.01
C ALA A 45 19.87 19.20 9.62
N VAL A 46 20.47 20.02 10.47
CA VAL A 46 21.62 19.61 11.30
C VAL A 46 21.12 19.16 12.64
N TYR A 47 21.57 17.99 13.08
CA TYR A 47 21.32 17.45 14.40
C TYR A 47 22.63 17.29 15.16
N THR A 48 22.64 17.66 16.43
CA THR A 48 23.79 17.52 17.31
C THR A 48 23.46 16.62 18.49
N ASN A 49 24.48 16.24 19.26
CA ASN A 49 24.32 15.34 20.40
C ASN A 49 23.13 15.73 21.32
N GLY A 50 22.25 14.78 21.54
CA GLY A 50 21.04 14.95 22.35
C GLY A 50 19.81 15.47 21.61
N MET A 51 19.93 16.00 20.37
CA MET A 51 18.78 16.42 19.58
C MET A 51 17.98 15.20 19.11
N SER A 52 16.65 15.32 19.20
CA SER A 52 15.73 14.25 18.80
C SER A 52 15.00 14.60 17.50
N ALA A 53 14.74 13.56 16.68
CA ALA A 53 13.88 13.63 15.51
C ALA A 53 13.01 12.37 15.46
N SER A 54 11.82 12.46 14.87
CA SER A 54 11.02 11.28 14.58
C SER A 54 11.25 10.82 13.14
N TYR A 55 11.41 9.52 12.97
CA TYR A 55 11.52 8.87 11.67
C TYR A 55 11.07 7.42 11.75
N GLY A 56 10.22 6.98 10.79
CA GLY A 56 9.72 5.61 10.76
C GLY A 56 8.87 5.23 11.99
N GLY A 57 8.15 6.18 12.61
CA GLY A 57 7.33 5.91 13.80
C GLY A 57 8.11 5.82 15.11
N HIS A 58 9.42 6.07 15.09
CA HIS A 58 10.29 6.08 16.26
C HIS A 58 10.83 7.48 16.55
N ASN A 59 11.12 7.75 17.81
CA ASN A 59 11.97 8.85 18.21
C ASN A 59 13.44 8.39 18.13
N TRP A 60 14.27 9.20 17.54
CA TRP A 60 15.71 8.98 17.38
C TRP A 60 16.46 10.13 18.02
N GLN A 61 17.51 9.84 18.75
CA GLN A 61 18.38 10.84 19.35
C GLN A 61 19.76 10.80 18.68
N ALA A 62 20.23 11.96 18.23
CA ALA A 62 21.57 12.08 17.68
C ALA A 62 22.61 11.91 18.79
N LYS A 63 23.59 11.02 18.59
CA LYS A 63 24.71 10.77 19.51
C LYS A 63 25.83 11.82 19.36
N TRP A 64 25.95 12.37 18.16
CA TRP A 64 26.90 13.45 17.79
C TRP A 64 26.36 14.20 16.57
N TRP A 65 27.15 15.10 16.01
CA TRP A 65 26.77 15.90 14.86
C TRP A 65 26.45 15.03 13.62
N THR A 66 25.34 15.32 12.96
CA THR A 66 24.97 14.69 11.69
C THR A 66 24.11 15.62 10.82
N GLN A 67 24.20 15.45 9.51
CA GLN A 67 23.32 16.02 8.49
C GLN A 67 23.20 15.02 7.35
N GLY A 68 21.98 14.75 6.89
CA GLY A 68 21.69 13.84 5.78
C GLY A 68 21.70 12.35 6.12
N GLU A 69 22.20 11.92 7.28
CA GLU A 69 22.13 10.52 7.68
C GLU A 69 20.73 10.16 8.20
N THR A 70 20.09 9.23 7.50
CA THR A 70 18.74 8.80 7.83
C THR A 70 18.74 7.96 9.12
N PRO A 71 17.86 8.26 10.12
CA PRO A 71 17.74 7.44 11.31
C PRO A 71 17.41 5.98 10.98
N GLY A 72 18.02 5.05 11.73
CA GLY A 72 17.78 3.62 11.59
C GLY A 72 18.55 2.89 10.50
N THR A 73 19.32 3.60 9.65
CA THR A 73 20.02 2.98 8.51
C THR A 73 21.43 2.50 8.82
N THR A 74 22.06 2.97 9.89
CA THR A 74 23.49 2.73 10.21
C THR A 74 23.71 1.79 11.39
N GLY A 75 22.65 1.16 11.90
CA GLY A 75 22.72 0.20 13.02
C GLY A 75 23.18 0.82 14.35
N GLN A 76 23.51 -0.03 15.33
CA GLN A 76 23.87 0.44 16.68
C GLN A 76 25.11 1.33 16.75
N TRP A 77 26.00 1.28 15.77
CA TRP A 77 27.20 2.08 15.71
C TRP A 77 27.01 3.39 14.93
N GLY A 78 25.83 3.60 14.36
CA GLY A 78 25.50 4.82 13.65
C GLY A 78 25.27 6.01 14.58
N VAL A 79 25.04 7.16 13.97
CA VAL A 79 24.87 8.45 14.66
C VAL A 79 23.55 8.54 15.43
N TRP A 80 22.56 7.72 15.09
CA TRP A 80 21.24 7.73 15.73
C TRP A 80 21.07 6.63 16.77
N SER A 81 20.53 6.98 17.93
CA SER A 81 20.07 6.05 18.97
C SER A 81 18.56 5.99 18.94
N ASP A 82 18.00 4.80 18.78
CA ASP A 82 16.56 4.57 18.86
C ASP A 82 16.08 4.80 20.31
N GLN A 83 15.08 5.67 20.47
CA GLN A 83 14.45 5.99 21.75
C GLN A 83 13.08 5.29 21.89
N GLY A 84 12.74 4.41 20.96
CA GLY A 84 11.50 3.66 20.93
C GLY A 84 10.39 4.30 20.11
N ALA A 85 9.28 3.57 19.97
CA ALA A 85 8.11 4.01 19.23
C ALA A 85 7.51 5.29 19.80
N CYS A 86 7.03 6.18 18.94
CA CYS A 86 6.38 7.43 19.31
C CYS A 86 5.02 7.59 18.64
N GLY A 87 4.14 8.39 19.28
CA GLY A 87 2.80 8.63 18.77
C GLY A 87 1.74 7.74 19.41
N GLY A 88 0.59 8.28 19.76
CA GLY A 88 -0.53 7.59 20.41
C GLY A 88 -1.39 6.71 19.50
N GLY A 89 -0.81 6.04 18.51
CA GLY A 89 -1.50 5.11 17.63
C GLY A 89 -0.68 3.84 17.49
N GLN A 90 -1.30 2.70 17.68
CA GLN A 90 -0.82 1.31 17.63
C GLN A 90 0.66 1.12 17.28
N ASP A 91 1.39 0.34 18.10
CA ASP A 91 2.77 -0.09 17.83
C ASP A 91 2.96 -0.34 16.32
N PRO A 92 3.96 0.28 15.66
CA PRO A 92 4.37 -0.20 14.35
C PRO A 92 4.72 -1.67 14.52
N ASP A 93 4.00 -2.53 13.81
CA ASP A 93 4.40 -3.93 13.63
C ASP A 93 5.93 -3.95 13.40
N PRO A 94 6.74 -4.69 14.21
CA PRO A 94 8.19 -4.77 14.02
C PRO A 94 8.60 -5.10 12.59
N GLY A 95 7.67 -5.62 11.77
CA GLY A 95 7.81 -5.85 10.33
C GLY A 95 7.47 -4.64 9.45
N ASN A 96 7.01 -3.49 10.01
CA ASN A 96 6.61 -2.32 9.22
C ASN A 96 7.15 -0.99 9.77
N PRO A 97 8.44 -0.72 9.64
CA PRO A 97 9.08 0.50 10.15
C PRO A 97 8.61 1.78 9.45
N THR A 98 7.83 1.69 8.40
CA THR A 98 7.38 2.83 7.59
C THR A 98 6.09 3.47 8.09
N GLY A 99 5.35 2.81 9.00
CA GLY A 99 4.02 3.24 9.43
C GLY A 99 2.93 3.15 8.35
N PHE A 100 3.25 2.65 7.17
CA PHE A 100 2.26 2.38 6.13
C PHE A 100 1.45 1.12 6.51
N VAL A 101 0.14 1.11 6.23
CA VAL A 101 -0.77 0.01 6.66
C VAL A 101 -0.50 -1.34 5.98
N VAL A 102 0.42 -1.37 5.01
CA VAL A 102 0.90 -2.59 4.35
C VAL A 102 2.38 -2.76 4.68
N SER A 103 2.76 -3.87 5.29
CA SER A 103 4.16 -4.20 5.54
C SER A 103 4.87 -4.69 4.26
N GLU A 104 6.21 -4.67 4.26
CA GLU A 104 6.98 -5.22 3.14
C GLU A 104 6.69 -6.72 2.92
N ALA A 105 6.53 -7.48 4.00
CA ALA A 105 6.18 -8.90 3.93
C ALA A 105 4.82 -9.11 3.24
N GLN A 106 3.81 -8.30 3.58
CA GLN A 106 2.50 -8.34 2.93
C GLN A 106 2.58 -7.91 1.46
N PHE A 107 3.33 -6.86 1.14
CA PHE A 107 3.57 -6.45 -0.24
C PHE A 107 4.24 -7.57 -1.06
N ASN A 108 5.22 -8.26 -0.48
CA ASN A 108 5.87 -9.41 -1.11
C ASN A 108 4.90 -10.59 -1.34
N GLN A 109 3.95 -10.81 -0.41
CA GLN A 109 2.90 -11.82 -0.57
C GLN A 109 1.86 -11.42 -1.64
N MET A 110 1.51 -10.13 -1.75
CA MET A 110 0.61 -9.62 -2.79
C MET A 110 1.22 -9.76 -4.19
N PHE A 111 2.54 -9.60 -4.30
CA PHE A 111 3.26 -9.53 -5.58
C PHE A 111 4.50 -10.46 -5.61
N PRO A 112 4.31 -11.78 -5.49
CA PRO A 112 5.44 -12.72 -5.37
C PRO A 112 6.30 -12.79 -6.64
N ASN A 113 5.73 -12.48 -7.81
CA ASN A 113 6.39 -12.57 -9.12
C ASN A 113 6.61 -11.19 -9.77
N ARG A 114 6.59 -10.10 -8.98
CA ARG A 114 6.74 -8.75 -9.53
C ARG A 114 8.11 -8.55 -10.18
N ASN A 115 8.16 -7.64 -11.13
CA ASN A 115 9.40 -7.15 -11.67
C ASN A 115 10.24 -6.48 -10.57
N PRO A 116 11.56 -6.75 -10.47
CA PRO A 116 12.44 -6.13 -9.46
C PRO A 116 12.44 -4.58 -9.48
N PHE A 117 12.02 -3.96 -10.57
CA PHE A 117 11.79 -2.51 -10.65
C PHE A 117 10.80 -2.03 -9.58
N TYR A 118 9.73 -2.77 -9.34
CA TYR A 118 8.70 -2.40 -8.37
C TYR A 118 9.10 -2.83 -6.96
N THR A 119 9.79 -1.96 -6.27
CA THR A 119 10.24 -2.21 -4.88
C THR A 119 9.24 -1.67 -3.86
N TYR A 120 9.19 -2.30 -2.68
CA TYR A 120 8.44 -1.76 -1.54
C TYR A 120 8.96 -0.37 -1.14
N ASN A 121 10.27 -0.17 -1.14
CA ASN A 121 10.89 1.14 -0.85
C ASN A 121 10.47 2.21 -1.85
N GLY A 122 10.29 1.87 -3.13
CA GLY A 122 9.75 2.79 -4.14
C GLY A 122 8.31 3.22 -3.83
N LEU A 123 7.46 2.28 -3.39
CA LEU A 123 6.10 2.60 -2.93
C LEU A 123 6.14 3.53 -1.71
N VAL A 124 6.90 3.17 -0.68
CA VAL A 124 7.00 3.96 0.56
C VAL A 124 7.54 5.37 0.31
N ALA A 125 8.57 5.51 -0.53
CA ALA A 125 9.11 6.81 -0.90
C ALA A 125 8.09 7.71 -1.63
N ALA A 126 7.12 7.11 -2.31
CA ALA A 126 6.06 7.84 -3.01
C ALA A 126 4.94 8.36 -2.09
N LEU A 127 4.74 7.77 -0.90
CA LEU A 127 3.64 8.12 0.02
C LEU A 127 3.68 9.58 0.46
N SER A 128 4.86 10.16 0.57
CA SER A 128 5.03 11.57 0.97
C SER A 128 4.40 12.57 -0.01
N ALA A 129 4.19 12.18 -1.26
CA ALA A 129 3.52 13.03 -2.25
C ALA A 129 2.02 13.17 -1.98
N TYR A 130 1.40 12.16 -1.34
CA TYR A 130 -0.03 12.13 -1.01
C TYR A 130 -0.24 11.59 0.40
N PRO A 131 0.03 12.37 1.45
CA PRO A 131 0.03 11.89 2.85
C PRO A 131 -1.35 11.46 3.36
N GLY A 132 -2.43 11.82 2.67
CA GLY A 132 -3.80 11.33 2.94
C GLY A 132 -4.06 9.91 2.46
N PHE A 133 -3.29 9.41 1.49
CA PHE A 133 -3.47 8.08 0.92
C PHE A 133 -3.24 6.99 1.99
N ALA A 134 -4.21 6.08 2.13
CA ALA A 134 -4.22 5.00 3.12
C ALA A 134 -3.89 5.49 4.55
N ASN A 135 -4.19 6.76 4.82
CA ASN A 135 -3.95 7.42 6.11
C ASN A 135 -5.16 8.27 6.58
N THR A 136 -6.24 8.28 5.81
CA THR A 136 -7.50 8.97 6.14
C THR A 136 -8.53 7.98 6.67
N GLY A 137 -9.28 8.36 7.70
CA GLY A 137 -10.29 7.51 8.34
C GLY A 137 -9.73 6.57 9.41
N ASP A 138 -10.50 5.55 9.76
CA ASP A 138 -10.08 4.51 10.71
C ASP A 138 -9.17 3.47 10.04
N ASP A 139 -8.62 2.56 10.84
CA ASP A 139 -7.71 1.50 10.35
C ASP A 139 -8.33 0.62 9.26
N THR A 140 -9.64 0.39 9.32
CA THR A 140 -10.36 -0.41 8.33
C THR A 140 -10.39 0.31 6.99
N VAL A 141 -10.69 1.62 7.00
CA VAL A 141 -10.69 2.47 5.79
C VAL A 141 -9.30 2.54 5.18
N LYS A 142 -8.26 2.80 5.99
CA LYS A 142 -6.86 2.87 5.54
C LYS A 142 -6.41 1.58 4.86
N ARG A 143 -6.68 0.42 5.48
CA ARG A 143 -6.32 -0.89 4.93
C ARG A 143 -7.11 -1.23 3.67
N ARG A 144 -8.40 -0.88 3.64
CA ARG A 144 -9.24 -1.03 2.44
C ARG A 144 -8.75 -0.18 1.28
N GLU A 145 -8.36 1.06 1.53
CA GLU A 145 -7.84 1.94 0.49
C GLU A 145 -6.51 1.42 -0.07
N ALA A 146 -5.57 1.01 0.80
CA ALA A 146 -4.32 0.40 0.36
C ALA A 146 -4.57 -0.87 -0.47
N ALA A 147 -5.46 -1.77 -0.02
CA ALA A 147 -5.85 -2.97 -0.75
C ALA A 147 -6.47 -2.63 -2.12
N ALA A 148 -7.33 -1.62 -2.18
CA ALA A 148 -8.00 -1.20 -3.40
C ALA A 148 -7.01 -0.64 -4.44
N PHE A 149 -6.10 0.22 -4.01
CA PHE A 149 -5.02 0.74 -4.84
C PHE A 149 -4.16 -0.40 -5.40
N LEU A 150 -3.65 -1.26 -4.53
CA LEU A 150 -2.77 -2.36 -4.92
C LEU A 150 -3.48 -3.41 -5.79
N ALA A 151 -4.78 -3.64 -5.60
CA ALA A 151 -5.58 -4.53 -6.45
C ALA A 151 -5.74 -3.99 -7.87
N ASN A 152 -6.04 -2.69 -8.02
CA ASN A 152 -6.11 -2.05 -9.31
C ASN A 152 -4.75 -2.05 -10.01
N VAL A 153 -3.69 -1.65 -9.31
CA VAL A 153 -2.31 -1.72 -9.81
C VAL A 153 -1.93 -3.14 -10.24
N SER A 154 -2.31 -4.15 -9.45
CA SER A 154 -2.10 -5.55 -9.81
C SER A 154 -2.80 -5.93 -11.12
N HIS A 155 -4.01 -5.43 -11.34
CA HIS A 155 -4.76 -5.68 -12.58
C HIS A 155 -4.09 -5.01 -13.79
N GLU A 156 -3.75 -3.73 -13.69
CA GLU A 156 -3.15 -2.93 -14.78
C GLU A 156 -1.81 -3.49 -15.27
N THR A 157 -1.05 -4.12 -14.38
CA THR A 157 0.34 -4.52 -14.64
C THR A 157 0.58 -6.02 -14.66
N GLY A 158 -0.49 -6.83 -14.58
CA GLY A 158 -0.35 -8.28 -14.44
C GLY A 158 0.36 -8.71 -13.14
N GLY A 159 0.13 -8.00 -12.03
CA GLY A 159 0.77 -8.27 -10.75
C GLY A 159 2.11 -7.56 -10.56
N LEU A 160 2.25 -6.34 -11.05
CA LEU A 160 3.51 -5.57 -11.08
C LEU A 160 4.60 -6.25 -11.93
N VAL A 161 4.20 -7.00 -12.96
CA VAL A 161 5.14 -7.63 -13.91
C VAL A 161 5.52 -6.65 -15.02
N HIS A 162 4.54 -5.97 -15.61
CA HIS A 162 4.75 -5.08 -16.73
C HIS A 162 5.00 -3.65 -16.26
N ILE A 163 6.13 -3.07 -16.67
CA ILE A 163 6.49 -1.68 -16.40
C ILE A 163 5.91 -0.75 -17.45
N VAL A 164 5.86 -1.22 -18.70
CA VAL A 164 5.41 -0.47 -19.86
C VAL A 164 4.33 -1.25 -20.61
N GLU A 165 3.52 -0.53 -21.39
CA GLU A 165 2.53 -1.10 -22.29
C GLU A 165 3.17 -2.14 -23.22
N GLN A 166 2.52 -3.31 -23.33
CA GLN A 166 3.05 -4.43 -24.10
C GLN A 166 2.78 -4.30 -25.60
N ASN A 167 1.73 -3.58 -25.99
CA ASN A 167 1.40 -3.37 -27.42
C ASN A 167 2.12 -2.13 -27.95
N THR A 168 3.32 -2.32 -28.48
CA THR A 168 4.14 -1.24 -29.04
C THR A 168 3.52 -0.55 -30.26
N ALA A 169 2.58 -1.19 -30.95
CA ALA A 169 1.86 -0.56 -32.06
C ALA A 169 0.98 0.62 -31.61
N ASN A 170 0.61 0.68 -30.33
CA ASN A 170 -0.17 1.79 -29.77
C ASN A 170 0.67 3.03 -29.44
N TYR A 171 1.99 2.91 -29.31
CA TYR A 171 2.86 3.99 -28.82
C TYR A 171 2.66 5.34 -29.54
N PRO A 172 2.54 5.39 -30.89
CA PRO A 172 2.33 6.65 -31.59
C PRO A 172 0.97 7.33 -31.34
N HIS A 173 0.00 6.61 -30.77
CA HIS A 173 -1.35 7.12 -30.55
C HIS A 173 -1.47 8.03 -29.32
N TYR A 174 -0.52 7.98 -28.41
CA TYR A 174 -0.60 8.68 -27.10
C TYR A 174 -0.04 10.11 -27.11
N CYS A 175 0.17 10.68 -28.29
CA CYS A 175 0.53 12.07 -28.46
C CYS A 175 -0.66 12.86 -29.04
N ASP A 176 -1.30 13.67 -28.20
CA ASP A 176 -2.23 14.70 -28.67
C ASP A 176 -1.44 15.96 -29.07
N ALA A 177 -1.17 16.09 -30.36
CA ALA A 177 -0.42 17.22 -30.92
C ALA A 177 -1.22 18.54 -30.90
N THR A 178 -2.53 18.51 -30.59
CA THR A 178 -3.36 19.72 -30.46
C THR A 178 -3.11 20.46 -29.15
N GLN A 179 -2.49 19.80 -28.16
CA GLN A 179 -2.09 20.43 -26.92
C GLN A 179 -1.02 21.53 -27.18
N PRO A 180 -1.09 22.69 -26.52
CA PRO A 180 -0.20 23.81 -26.81
C PRO A 180 1.28 23.53 -26.52
N TYR A 181 1.58 22.52 -25.69
CA TYR A 181 2.94 22.06 -25.38
C TYR A 181 3.41 20.90 -26.29
N GLY A 182 2.53 20.36 -27.13
CA GLY A 182 2.83 19.27 -28.04
C GLY A 182 3.42 18.02 -27.38
N CYS A 183 4.35 17.37 -28.09
CA CYS A 183 4.98 16.12 -27.64
C CYS A 183 6.51 16.25 -27.68
N PRO A 184 7.14 17.00 -26.76
CA PRO A 184 8.57 17.32 -26.84
C PRO A 184 9.49 16.10 -26.72
N ALA A 185 9.05 15.00 -26.09
CA ALA A 185 9.81 13.74 -26.02
C ALA A 185 9.67 12.87 -27.29
N GLY A 186 8.80 13.25 -28.23
CA GLY A 186 8.51 12.55 -29.48
C GLY A 186 7.12 11.93 -29.53
N GLN A 187 6.62 11.70 -30.77
CA GLN A 187 5.28 11.18 -31.04
C GLN A 187 4.98 9.87 -30.29
N ALA A 188 5.91 8.93 -30.23
CA ALA A 188 5.73 7.62 -29.64
C ALA A 188 6.23 7.53 -28.20
N ALA A 189 6.37 8.66 -27.48
CA ALA A 189 7.03 8.67 -26.19
C ALA A 189 6.06 8.57 -24.98
N TYR A 190 4.74 8.68 -25.17
CA TYR A 190 3.77 8.85 -24.07
C TYR A 190 2.87 7.63 -23.86
N TYR A 191 3.38 6.45 -24.19
CA TYR A 191 2.70 5.16 -23.95
C TYR A 191 2.57 4.85 -22.45
N GLY A 192 1.76 3.85 -22.13
CA GLY A 192 1.46 3.44 -20.77
C GLY A 192 2.70 3.01 -19.99
N ARG A 193 2.93 3.60 -18.81
CA ARG A 193 4.04 3.29 -17.90
C ARG A 193 3.63 3.26 -16.44
N GLY A 194 4.37 2.47 -15.71
CA GLY A 194 4.26 2.39 -14.25
C GLY A 194 3.01 1.66 -13.78
N PRO A 195 2.71 1.74 -12.46
CA PRO A 195 1.69 0.90 -11.82
C PRO A 195 0.26 1.16 -12.32
N ILE A 196 -0.04 2.38 -12.80
CA ILE A 196 -1.37 2.77 -13.32
C ILE A 196 -1.39 2.87 -14.84
N GLN A 197 -0.30 2.49 -15.53
CA GLN A 197 -0.17 2.62 -16.99
C GLN A 197 -0.46 4.05 -17.46
N LEU A 198 0.18 5.04 -16.80
CA LEU A 198 0.07 6.45 -17.18
C LEU A 198 0.39 6.63 -18.67
N SER A 199 -0.55 7.16 -19.43
CA SER A 199 -0.43 7.37 -20.88
C SER A 199 -0.98 8.74 -21.29
N TRP A 200 -0.66 9.19 -22.50
CA TRP A 200 -0.96 10.48 -23.08
C TRP A 200 -0.09 11.64 -22.58
N ASN A 201 0.39 12.47 -23.52
CA ASN A 201 1.23 13.63 -23.19
C ASN A 201 0.58 14.59 -22.18
N PHE A 202 -0.75 14.78 -22.24
CA PHE A 202 -1.45 15.64 -21.28
C PHE A 202 -1.47 15.07 -19.85
N ASN A 203 -1.55 13.75 -19.69
CA ASN A 203 -1.47 13.13 -18.36
C ASN A 203 -0.04 13.16 -17.81
N TYR A 204 0.99 12.94 -18.67
CA TYR A 204 2.38 13.11 -18.28
C TYR A 204 2.67 14.55 -17.84
N LYS A 205 2.12 15.55 -18.57
CA LYS A 205 2.23 16.95 -18.15
C LYS A 205 1.56 17.21 -16.82
N ALA A 206 0.30 16.81 -16.67
CA ALA A 206 -0.48 17.08 -15.45
C ALA A 206 0.14 16.39 -14.22
N ALA A 207 0.56 15.12 -14.34
CA ALA A 207 1.26 14.42 -13.28
C ALA A 207 2.60 15.09 -12.96
N GLY A 208 3.35 15.50 -14.00
CA GLY A 208 4.63 16.17 -13.85
C GLY A 208 4.51 17.50 -13.11
N ASP A 209 3.54 18.33 -13.48
CA ASP A 209 3.27 19.61 -12.82
C ASP A 209 2.90 19.42 -11.35
N ALA A 210 2.02 18.46 -11.06
CA ALA A 210 1.58 18.17 -9.70
C ALA A 210 2.69 17.62 -8.79
N LEU A 211 3.63 16.88 -9.37
CA LEU A 211 4.73 16.23 -8.65
C LEU A 211 6.03 17.07 -8.64
N GLY A 212 6.07 18.19 -9.37
CA GLY A 212 7.28 18.99 -9.54
C GLY A 212 8.38 18.27 -10.34
N ILE A 213 8.00 17.38 -11.28
CA ILE A 213 8.91 16.58 -12.11
C ILE A 213 8.58 16.82 -13.57
N ASN A 214 9.54 17.18 -14.41
CA ASN A 214 9.28 17.42 -15.83
C ASN A 214 9.06 16.10 -16.59
N LEU A 215 7.90 15.46 -16.39
CA LEU A 215 7.54 14.20 -17.04
C LEU A 215 7.15 14.38 -18.50
N LEU A 216 6.72 15.57 -18.91
CA LEU A 216 6.41 15.84 -20.30
C LEU A 216 7.67 15.76 -21.20
N ALA A 217 8.78 16.35 -20.75
CA ALA A 217 10.05 16.27 -21.49
C ALA A 217 10.79 14.94 -21.22
N ASN A 218 10.55 14.30 -20.08
CA ASN A 218 11.22 13.06 -19.71
C ASN A 218 10.26 11.98 -19.18
N PRO A 219 9.35 11.45 -20.04
CA PRO A 219 8.37 10.44 -19.65
C PRO A 219 9.03 9.11 -19.21
N TYR A 220 10.24 8.84 -19.64
CA TYR A 220 11.02 7.63 -19.33
C TYR A 220 11.40 7.51 -17.85
N LEU A 221 11.30 8.60 -17.06
CA LEU A 221 11.48 8.51 -15.60
C LEU A 221 10.47 7.54 -14.96
N VAL A 222 9.26 7.45 -15.50
CA VAL A 222 8.21 6.56 -14.96
C VAL A 222 8.54 5.07 -15.16
N GLU A 223 9.43 4.72 -16.08
CA GLU A 223 9.89 3.33 -16.27
C GLU A 223 11.29 3.06 -15.68
N ARG A 224 11.98 4.09 -15.15
CA ARG A 224 13.37 4.00 -14.66
C ARG A 224 13.51 4.28 -13.18
N ASP A 225 12.60 5.02 -12.59
CA ASP A 225 12.59 5.36 -11.17
C ASP A 225 11.34 4.79 -10.51
N PRO A 226 11.47 3.78 -9.63
CA PRO A 226 10.31 3.15 -8.98
C PRO A 226 9.52 4.10 -8.07
N ALA A 227 10.15 5.10 -7.47
CA ALA A 227 9.45 6.08 -6.65
C ALA A 227 8.64 7.04 -7.53
N VAL A 228 9.19 7.49 -8.67
CA VAL A 228 8.47 8.31 -9.65
C VAL A 228 7.28 7.52 -10.22
N ALA A 229 7.47 6.26 -10.58
CA ALA A 229 6.41 5.38 -11.06
C ALA A 229 5.24 5.29 -10.05
N MET A 230 5.54 5.05 -8.77
CA MET A 230 4.52 4.99 -7.72
C MET A 230 3.88 6.35 -7.46
N LYS A 231 4.64 7.47 -7.52
CA LYS A 231 4.08 8.82 -7.38
C LYS A 231 3.05 9.14 -8.47
N THR A 232 3.28 8.73 -9.72
CA THR A 232 2.31 8.93 -10.80
C THR A 232 1.02 8.15 -10.58
N ALA A 233 1.11 6.93 -10.03
CA ALA A 233 -0.07 6.14 -9.69
C ALA A 233 -0.84 6.76 -8.51
N LEU A 234 -0.14 7.24 -7.48
CA LEU A 234 -0.77 7.95 -6.36
C LEU A 234 -1.36 9.29 -6.78
N TRP A 235 -0.72 10.01 -7.73
CA TRP A 235 -1.30 11.19 -8.34
C TRP A 235 -2.65 10.90 -8.96
N TYR A 236 -2.72 9.87 -9.82
CA TYR A 236 -3.99 9.49 -10.43
C TYR A 236 -5.04 9.13 -9.39
N TRP A 237 -4.70 8.26 -8.47
CA TRP A 237 -5.57 7.77 -7.39
C TRP A 237 -6.21 8.87 -6.56
N ASN A 238 -5.43 9.91 -6.22
CA ASN A 238 -5.85 10.98 -5.32
C ASN A 238 -6.49 12.17 -6.03
N THR A 239 -6.23 12.37 -7.34
CA THR A 239 -6.57 13.62 -8.01
C THR A 239 -7.42 13.46 -9.27
N GLN A 240 -7.47 12.26 -9.86
CA GLN A 240 -8.18 12.06 -11.12
C GLN A 240 -9.48 11.29 -10.92
N ASN A 241 -10.58 11.83 -11.49
CA ASN A 241 -11.87 11.13 -11.51
C ASN A 241 -11.93 10.13 -12.68
N GLY A 242 -11.12 10.33 -13.72
CA GLY A 242 -11.22 9.57 -14.97
C GLY A 242 -12.65 9.59 -15.53
N PRO A 243 -13.18 8.46 -16.00
CA PRO A 243 -14.59 8.37 -16.42
C PRO A 243 -15.59 8.29 -15.26
N GLY A 244 -15.14 8.29 -14.02
CA GLY A 244 -15.98 8.30 -12.81
C GLY A 244 -16.43 9.69 -12.40
N THR A 245 -17.13 9.75 -11.26
CA THR A 245 -17.64 11.01 -10.67
C THR A 245 -16.80 11.51 -9.52
N MET A 246 -15.87 10.70 -9.03
CA MET A 246 -14.99 11.00 -7.90
C MET A 246 -13.64 10.31 -8.08
N THR A 247 -12.63 10.78 -7.33
CA THR A 247 -11.34 10.10 -7.28
C THR A 247 -11.44 8.76 -6.59
N ALA A 248 -10.54 7.84 -6.90
CA ALA A 248 -10.49 6.54 -6.23
C ALA A 248 -10.24 6.68 -4.71
N HIS A 249 -9.40 7.65 -4.29
CA HIS A 249 -9.23 8.02 -2.88
C HIS A 249 -10.57 8.39 -2.22
N ALA A 250 -11.31 9.33 -2.82
CA ALA A 250 -12.61 9.75 -2.30
C ALA A 250 -13.61 8.60 -2.25
N ALA A 251 -13.61 7.70 -3.23
CA ALA A 251 -14.47 6.52 -3.26
C ALA A 251 -14.25 5.60 -2.05
N MET A 252 -13.01 5.39 -1.67
CA MET A 252 -12.68 4.54 -0.52
C MET A 252 -12.92 5.25 0.82
N VAL A 253 -12.51 6.50 0.95
CA VAL A 253 -12.63 7.28 2.20
C VAL A 253 -14.09 7.60 2.55
N ASN A 254 -14.91 7.92 1.54
CA ASN A 254 -16.31 8.27 1.74
C ASN A 254 -17.26 7.06 1.75
N GLY A 255 -16.73 5.84 1.58
CA GLY A 255 -17.53 4.60 1.61
C GLY A 255 -18.36 4.33 0.34
N ALA A 256 -18.06 5.02 -0.78
CA ALA A 256 -18.71 4.71 -2.07
C ALA A 256 -18.36 3.30 -2.58
N GLY A 257 -17.18 2.78 -2.20
CA GLY A 257 -16.79 1.40 -2.39
C GLY A 257 -15.82 1.14 -3.54
N PHE A 258 -15.35 -0.09 -3.62
CA PHE A 258 -14.32 -0.50 -4.57
C PHE A 258 -14.74 -0.33 -6.03
N GLY A 259 -16.02 -0.56 -6.36
CA GLY A 259 -16.54 -0.39 -7.72
C GLY A 259 -16.34 1.02 -8.29
N GLU A 260 -16.42 2.07 -7.45
CA GLU A 260 -16.15 3.43 -7.88
C GLU A 260 -14.66 3.68 -8.19
N THR A 261 -13.74 2.92 -7.57
CA THR A 261 -12.32 2.99 -7.95
C THR A 261 -12.07 2.41 -9.34
N ILE A 262 -12.78 1.34 -9.70
CA ILE A 262 -12.77 0.77 -11.06
C ILE A 262 -13.33 1.79 -12.05
N ARG A 263 -14.44 2.42 -11.69
CA ARG A 263 -15.09 3.44 -12.52
C ARG A 263 -14.17 4.62 -12.78
N SER A 264 -13.43 5.09 -11.77
CA SER A 264 -12.43 6.16 -11.90
C SER A 264 -11.31 5.77 -12.86
N ILE A 265 -10.82 4.53 -12.83
CA ILE A 265 -9.64 4.12 -13.62
C ILE A 265 -10.03 3.79 -15.06
N ASN A 266 -11.01 2.90 -15.26
CA ASN A 266 -11.35 2.36 -16.59
C ASN A 266 -12.85 2.13 -16.80
N GLY A 267 -13.70 2.93 -16.12
CA GLY A 267 -15.15 2.71 -16.07
C GLY A 267 -15.84 2.74 -17.41
N SER A 268 -15.37 3.54 -18.38
CA SER A 268 -15.96 3.59 -19.73
C SER A 268 -15.84 2.28 -20.51
N LEU A 269 -14.83 1.46 -20.22
CA LEU A 269 -14.60 0.18 -20.89
C LEU A 269 -15.06 -1.03 -20.08
N GLU A 270 -15.02 -0.93 -18.74
CA GLU A 270 -15.24 -2.08 -17.87
C GLU A 270 -16.61 -2.09 -17.20
N CYS A 271 -17.11 -0.93 -16.74
CA CYS A 271 -18.30 -0.82 -15.93
C CYS A 271 -19.61 -0.96 -16.75
N ASN A 272 -20.73 -1.09 -16.05
CA ASN A 272 -22.09 -1.21 -16.63
C ASN A 272 -22.21 -2.36 -17.63
N GLY A 273 -21.50 -3.46 -17.39
CA GLY A 273 -21.51 -4.64 -18.26
C GLY A 273 -20.54 -4.57 -19.45
N GLY A 274 -19.69 -3.52 -19.52
CA GLY A 274 -18.71 -3.38 -20.59
C GLY A 274 -17.68 -4.52 -20.63
N ASN A 275 -17.06 -4.83 -19.49
CA ASN A 275 -16.18 -6.00 -19.39
C ASN A 275 -16.27 -6.65 -17.99
N PRO A 276 -17.28 -7.49 -17.74
CA PRO A 276 -17.49 -8.13 -16.41
C PRO A 276 -16.29 -8.97 -15.96
N ALA A 277 -15.54 -9.57 -16.88
CA ALA A 277 -14.41 -10.41 -16.54
C ALA A 277 -13.25 -9.58 -15.94
N GLN A 278 -13.00 -8.38 -16.46
CA GLN A 278 -11.98 -7.48 -15.90
C GLN A 278 -12.43 -6.91 -14.56
N VAL A 279 -13.69 -6.49 -14.43
CA VAL A 279 -14.26 -6.07 -13.13
C VAL A 279 -14.10 -7.18 -12.10
N GLN A 280 -14.47 -8.43 -12.43
CA GLN A 280 -14.34 -9.56 -11.51
C GLN A 280 -12.88 -9.85 -11.16
N SER A 281 -11.95 -9.71 -12.09
CA SER A 281 -10.51 -9.86 -11.83
C SER A 281 -10.01 -8.85 -10.79
N ARG A 282 -10.42 -7.57 -10.90
CA ARG A 282 -10.09 -6.54 -9.91
C ARG A 282 -10.69 -6.84 -8.54
N ILE A 283 -11.98 -7.23 -8.51
CA ILE A 283 -12.68 -7.60 -7.27
C ILE A 283 -11.98 -8.75 -6.56
N SER A 284 -11.61 -9.81 -7.28
CA SER A 284 -10.95 -10.97 -6.71
C SER A 284 -9.59 -10.62 -6.08
N LYS A 285 -8.82 -9.74 -6.72
CA LYS A 285 -7.55 -9.22 -6.16
C LYS A 285 -7.80 -8.37 -4.90
N TYR A 286 -8.79 -7.49 -4.94
CA TYR A 286 -9.15 -6.66 -3.79
C TYR A 286 -9.58 -7.49 -2.59
N GLN A 287 -10.44 -8.50 -2.79
CA GLN A 287 -10.85 -9.43 -1.73
C GLN A 287 -9.68 -10.20 -1.13
N SER A 288 -8.76 -10.69 -1.97
CA SER A 288 -7.56 -11.36 -1.50
C SER A 288 -6.66 -10.43 -0.68
N PHE A 289 -6.48 -9.18 -1.12
CA PHE A 289 -5.62 -8.22 -0.43
C PHE A 289 -6.24 -7.70 0.86
N THR A 290 -7.57 -7.48 0.91
CA THR A 290 -8.26 -7.14 2.18
C THR A 290 -8.18 -8.29 3.18
N GLN A 291 -8.31 -9.54 2.74
CA GLN A 291 -8.12 -10.72 3.60
C GLN A 291 -6.70 -10.75 4.18
N LEU A 292 -5.67 -10.51 3.35
CA LEU A 292 -4.27 -10.46 3.79
C LEU A 292 -4.02 -9.33 4.80
N LEU A 293 -4.73 -8.20 4.66
CA LEU A 293 -4.64 -7.07 5.58
C LEU A 293 -5.57 -7.19 6.80
N GLY A 294 -6.30 -8.31 6.95
CA GLY A 294 -7.15 -8.58 8.10
C GLY A 294 -8.41 -7.71 8.19
N VAL A 295 -8.94 -7.26 7.04
CA VAL A 295 -10.18 -6.46 6.98
C VAL A 295 -11.17 -7.06 5.98
N THR A 296 -12.45 -6.77 6.19
CA THR A 296 -13.50 -7.13 5.22
C THR A 296 -13.46 -6.17 4.04
N PRO A 297 -13.81 -6.59 2.81
CA PRO A 297 -13.77 -5.73 1.63
C PRO A 297 -14.81 -4.58 1.63
N GLY A 298 -15.84 -4.68 2.46
CA GLY A 298 -16.95 -3.72 2.47
C GLY A 298 -17.98 -4.00 1.38
N ASN A 299 -18.82 -3.01 1.12
CA ASN A 299 -19.90 -3.08 0.13
C ASN A 299 -19.47 -2.48 -1.22
N ASN A 300 -20.35 -2.56 -2.24
CA ASN A 300 -20.21 -1.91 -3.54
C ASN A 300 -18.89 -2.28 -4.25
N LEU A 301 -18.65 -3.60 -4.39
CA LEU A 301 -17.41 -4.10 -4.99
C LEU A 301 -17.38 -3.94 -6.51
N GLY A 302 -18.52 -4.02 -7.18
CA GLY A 302 -18.64 -3.93 -8.63
C GLY A 302 -19.11 -2.57 -9.12
N CYS A 303 -19.00 -2.35 -10.39
CA CYS A 303 -19.50 -1.18 -11.13
C CYS A 303 -20.25 -1.61 -12.42
#